data_e3e1a15c9dbdb275aebce4b33cbb6ef2
#
_entry.id   e3e1a15c9dbdb275aebce4b33cbb6ef2
#
_cell.length_a   1.000
_cell.length_b   1.000
_cell.length_c   1.000
_cell.angle_alpha   90.00
_cell.angle_beta   90.00
_cell.angle_gamma   90.00
#
_symmetry.space_group_name_H-M   'P 1'
#
loop_
_entity.id
_entity.type
_entity.pdbx_description
1 polymer ?
#
loop_
_entity_poly.entity_id
_entity_poly.type
_entity_poly.pdbx_seq_one_letter_code
_entity_poly.pdbx_strand_id
1 'polypeptide(L)'
;RAEDISEAFIASSKALLITGTHFSTDGVYKASLQALDYAARHNVKRVLDIDYRPVLWGLAGKADGETRFVADQNVSQHVQKILPRFDLIVGTEEEFLIAGGSEDLLSALRTVRELTPATLVVKLGPQGCTVIHGAIPARLEDGAIYPGVRVEVLNVLGAGDAFMSGFLSGWINDASDERCSQLANACGGLVVSRHACAPAMPTPAELDYLFNSPVPITRPDQDVTLQRLHRVTVPRKAWKQLFVFAFDHRWQLVELAQKGG
;
A
#
# COMPACT_ATOMS: atom_id res chain seq x y z
N ARG A 1 -7.86 20.34 1.10
CA ARG A 1 -7.52 21.25 0.01
C ARG A 1 -6.02 21.56 0.05
N ALA A 2 -5.46 22.16 -1.02
CA ALA A 2 -4.03 22.48 -1.08
C ALA A 2 -3.63 23.47 0.04
N GLU A 3 -4.46 24.46 0.31
CA GLU A 3 -4.25 25.47 1.36
C GLU A 3 -4.26 24.91 2.79
N ASP A 4 -4.82 23.71 2.98
CA ASP A 4 -4.89 23.07 4.30
C ASP A 4 -3.61 22.26 4.61
N ILE A 5 -2.70 22.08 3.64
CA ILE A 5 -1.46 21.32 3.83
C ILE A 5 -0.42 22.18 4.54
N SER A 6 -0.05 21.78 5.75
CA SER A 6 1.00 22.46 6.53
C SER A 6 2.39 22.08 6.04
N GLU A 7 3.14 23.07 5.53
CA GLU A 7 4.54 22.88 5.12
C GLU A 7 5.42 22.44 6.30
N ALA A 8 5.23 23.04 7.47
CA ALA A 8 5.99 22.70 8.67
C ALA A 8 5.75 21.26 9.12
N PHE A 9 4.50 20.74 8.96
CA PHE A 9 4.18 19.36 9.27
C PHE A 9 4.89 18.41 8.30
N ILE A 10 4.86 18.68 6.98
CA ILE A 10 5.59 17.87 6.01
C ILE A 10 7.09 17.91 6.31
N ALA A 11 7.67 19.10 6.54
CA ALA A 11 9.10 19.27 6.81
C ALA A 11 9.58 18.52 8.06
N SER A 12 8.70 18.29 9.04
CA SER A 12 9.01 17.52 10.25
C SER A 12 8.98 16.01 10.07
N SER A 13 8.54 15.53 8.90
CA SER A 13 8.36 14.11 8.60
C SER A 13 9.59 13.49 7.96
N LYS A 14 9.83 12.19 8.18
CA LYS A 14 10.90 11.43 7.48
C LYS A 14 10.50 11.07 6.05
N ALA A 15 9.21 10.80 5.84
CA ALA A 15 8.67 10.42 4.54
C ALA A 15 7.23 10.91 4.37
N LEU A 16 6.84 11.17 3.14
CA LEU A 16 5.48 11.45 2.69
C LEU A 16 5.00 10.27 1.84
N LEU A 17 3.98 9.57 2.30
CA LEU A 17 3.30 8.52 1.53
C LEU A 17 2.04 9.09 0.89
N ILE A 18 1.91 8.88 -0.41
CA ILE A 18 0.70 9.18 -1.19
C ILE A 18 0.22 7.88 -1.84
N THR A 19 -1.09 7.66 -1.84
CA THR A 19 -1.70 6.55 -2.57
C THR A 19 -2.33 7.05 -3.88
N GLY A 20 -2.37 6.21 -4.90
CA GLY A 20 -2.91 6.59 -6.21
C GLY A 20 -4.41 6.93 -6.20
N THR A 21 -5.14 6.51 -5.17
CA THR A 21 -6.53 6.93 -4.94
C THR A 21 -6.66 8.45 -4.81
N HIS A 22 -5.61 9.15 -4.34
CA HIS A 22 -5.59 10.61 -4.23
C HIS A 22 -5.58 11.33 -5.58
N PHE A 23 -5.30 10.63 -6.67
CA PHE A 23 -5.22 11.25 -8.00
C PHE A 23 -6.55 11.24 -8.76
N SER A 24 -7.55 10.55 -8.25
CA SER A 24 -8.86 10.39 -8.91
C SER A 24 -9.76 11.62 -8.85
N THR A 25 -9.43 12.63 -8.03
CA THR A 25 -10.21 13.87 -7.89
C THR A 25 -9.30 15.09 -7.85
N ASP A 26 -9.71 16.15 -8.56
CA ASP A 26 -8.92 17.39 -8.70
C ASP A 26 -8.48 18.03 -7.39
N GLY A 27 -9.36 18.08 -6.40
CA GLY A 27 -9.08 18.74 -5.12
C GLY A 27 -7.98 18.01 -4.34
N VAL A 28 -8.08 16.69 -4.26
CA VAL A 28 -7.08 15.86 -3.56
C VAL A 28 -5.79 15.77 -4.37
N TYR A 29 -5.88 15.70 -5.70
CA TYR A 29 -4.72 15.75 -6.58
C TYR A 29 -3.89 17.00 -6.37
N LYS A 30 -4.52 18.20 -6.37
CA LYS A 30 -3.84 19.48 -6.11
C LYS A 30 -3.19 19.52 -4.72
N ALA A 31 -3.88 19.02 -3.70
CA ALA A 31 -3.32 18.91 -2.35
C ALA A 31 -2.11 17.98 -2.30
N SER A 32 -2.16 16.85 -3.00
CA SER A 32 -1.04 15.91 -3.12
C SER A 32 0.17 16.53 -3.82
N LEU A 33 -0.05 17.28 -4.90
CA LEU A 33 1.02 18.03 -5.59
C LEU A 33 1.68 19.05 -4.65
N GLN A 34 0.89 19.79 -3.88
CA GLN A 34 1.40 20.76 -2.91
C GLN A 34 2.23 20.07 -1.81
N ALA A 35 1.76 18.92 -1.29
CA ALA A 35 2.50 18.14 -0.30
C ALA A 35 3.84 17.62 -0.87
N LEU A 36 3.85 17.15 -2.13
CA LEU A 36 5.06 16.72 -2.83
C LEU A 36 6.05 17.87 -3.06
N ASP A 37 5.55 19.09 -3.34
CA ASP A 37 6.41 20.29 -3.46
C ASP A 37 7.08 20.63 -2.13
N TYR A 38 6.34 20.55 -1.03
CA TYR A 38 6.90 20.73 0.30
C TYR A 38 7.92 19.65 0.65
N ALA A 39 7.58 18.37 0.41
CA ALA A 39 8.49 17.26 0.64
C ALA A 39 9.81 17.42 -0.14
N ALA A 40 9.74 17.83 -1.42
CA ALA A 40 10.92 18.05 -2.24
C ALA A 40 11.80 19.19 -1.71
N ARG A 41 11.21 20.31 -1.28
CA ARG A 41 11.94 21.45 -0.72
C ARG A 41 12.68 21.11 0.58
N HIS A 42 12.13 20.22 1.38
CA HIS A 42 12.66 19.84 2.69
C HIS A 42 13.39 18.48 2.70
N ASN A 43 13.68 17.90 1.53
CA ASN A 43 14.35 16.60 1.38
C ASN A 43 13.62 15.46 2.14
N VAL A 44 12.29 15.54 2.25
CA VAL A 44 11.45 14.48 2.80
C VAL A 44 11.30 13.39 1.73
N LYS A 45 11.55 12.14 2.10
CA LYS A 45 11.40 10.97 1.20
C LYS A 45 9.95 10.88 0.68
N ARG A 46 9.76 10.66 -0.63
CA ARG A 46 8.44 10.66 -1.29
C ARG A 46 8.11 9.27 -1.79
N VAL A 47 7.01 8.74 -1.31
CA VAL A 47 6.59 7.36 -1.54
C VAL A 47 5.23 7.33 -2.21
N LEU A 48 5.09 6.50 -3.24
CA LEU A 48 3.83 6.19 -3.89
C LEU A 48 3.46 4.72 -3.64
N ASP A 49 2.26 4.47 -3.10
CA ASP A 49 1.54 3.22 -3.32
C ASP A 49 0.59 3.44 -4.49
N ILE A 50 0.76 2.70 -5.57
CA ILE A 50 -0.03 2.93 -6.80
C ILE A 50 -1.52 2.79 -6.50
N ASP A 51 -1.93 1.81 -5.68
CA ASP A 51 -3.30 1.60 -5.18
C ASP A 51 -4.38 2.03 -6.20
N TYR A 52 -4.31 1.45 -7.38
CA TYR A 52 -5.25 1.74 -8.45
C TYR A 52 -6.63 1.13 -8.17
N ARG A 53 -7.66 1.97 -8.25
CA ARG A 53 -9.05 1.58 -8.02
C ARG A 53 -9.93 2.04 -9.18
N PRO A 54 -10.24 1.17 -10.18
CA PRO A 54 -11.03 1.55 -11.36
C PRO A 54 -12.34 2.27 -11.06
N VAL A 55 -13.02 1.90 -9.96
CA VAL A 55 -14.27 2.52 -9.53
C VAL A 55 -14.12 4.02 -9.23
N LEU A 56 -12.96 4.46 -8.75
CA LEU A 56 -12.70 5.88 -8.45
C LEU A 56 -12.48 6.71 -9.72
N TRP A 57 -12.16 6.05 -10.83
CA TRP A 57 -11.98 6.66 -12.14
C TRP A 57 -13.22 6.53 -13.03
N GLY A 58 -14.32 5.96 -12.50
CA GLY A 58 -15.55 5.74 -13.24
C GLY A 58 -15.49 4.60 -14.26
N LEU A 59 -14.46 3.74 -14.18
CA LEU A 59 -14.22 2.63 -15.12
C LEU A 59 -14.87 1.31 -14.70
N ALA A 60 -15.39 1.24 -13.48
CA ALA A 60 -16.13 0.09 -12.97
C ALA A 60 -17.41 0.56 -12.27
N GLY A 61 -18.42 -0.30 -12.21
CA GLY A 61 -19.66 -0.02 -11.48
C GLY A 61 -19.41 0.14 -9.98
N LYS A 62 -20.28 0.89 -9.30
CA LYS A 62 -20.14 1.09 -7.85
C LYS A 62 -20.30 -0.20 -7.03
N ALA A 63 -20.97 -1.20 -7.61
CA ALA A 63 -21.08 -2.55 -7.04
C ALA A 63 -19.83 -3.42 -7.29
N ASP A 64 -18.96 -3.01 -8.24
CA ASP A 64 -17.78 -3.77 -8.66
C ASP A 64 -16.49 -3.30 -7.96
N GLY A 65 -16.59 -2.91 -6.69
CA GLY A 65 -15.45 -2.42 -5.89
C GLY A 65 -14.29 -3.40 -5.75
N GLU A 66 -14.52 -4.67 -6.09
CA GLU A 66 -13.50 -5.73 -6.11
C GLU A 66 -12.71 -5.80 -7.43
N THR A 67 -13.17 -5.11 -8.50
CA THR A 67 -12.43 -5.05 -9.76
C THR A 67 -11.11 -4.30 -9.54
N ARG A 68 -9.98 -4.98 -9.79
CA ARG A 68 -8.64 -4.46 -9.50
C ARG A 68 -7.96 -3.84 -10.71
N PHE A 69 -8.29 -4.30 -11.90
CA PHE A 69 -7.68 -3.81 -13.13
C PHE A 69 -8.72 -3.56 -14.22
N VAL A 70 -8.69 -2.36 -14.77
CA VAL A 70 -9.33 -1.96 -16.02
C VAL A 70 -8.33 -1.06 -16.74
N ALA A 71 -7.85 -1.50 -17.90
CA ALA A 71 -6.90 -0.73 -18.70
C ALA A 71 -7.55 0.57 -19.20
N ASP A 72 -6.89 1.70 -18.95
CA ASP A 72 -7.30 3.01 -19.46
C ASP A 72 -6.08 3.90 -19.69
N GLN A 73 -5.90 4.32 -20.94
CA GLN A 73 -4.73 5.12 -21.35
C GLN A 73 -4.73 6.53 -20.73
N ASN A 74 -5.91 7.12 -20.48
CA ASN A 74 -5.96 8.46 -19.86
C ASN A 74 -5.51 8.37 -18.39
N VAL A 75 -5.92 7.32 -17.69
CA VAL A 75 -5.46 7.06 -16.31
C VAL A 75 -3.97 6.81 -16.30
N SER A 76 -3.47 5.94 -17.19
CA SER A 76 -2.03 5.66 -17.31
C SER A 76 -1.23 6.95 -17.53
N GLN A 77 -1.61 7.78 -18.51
CA GLN A 77 -0.96 9.05 -18.78
C GLN A 77 -1.05 10.03 -17.60
N HIS A 78 -2.16 10.02 -16.85
CA HIS A 78 -2.31 10.86 -15.68
C HIS A 78 -1.35 10.44 -14.55
N VAL A 79 -1.27 9.14 -14.28
CA VAL A 79 -0.33 8.58 -13.29
C VAL A 79 1.12 8.82 -13.71
N GLN A 80 1.47 8.59 -14.98
CA GLN A 80 2.83 8.77 -15.51
C GLN A 80 3.38 10.19 -15.28
N LYS A 81 2.54 11.22 -15.31
CA LYS A 81 2.95 12.62 -15.09
C LYS A 81 3.54 12.87 -13.70
N ILE A 82 3.19 12.04 -12.72
CA ILE A 82 3.60 12.24 -11.33
C ILE A 82 4.68 11.26 -10.86
N LEU A 83 4.90 10.14 -11.57
CA LEU A 83 5.93 9.15 -11.21
C LEU A 83 7.31 9.76 -10.96
N PRO A 84 7.80 10.75 -11.75
CA PRO A 84 9.10 11.37 -11.52
C PRO A 84 9.26 12.08 -10.17
N ARG A 85 8.16 12.26 -9.45
CA ARG A 85 8.17 13.00 -8.18
C ARG A 85 8.46 12.12 -6.96
N PHE A 86 8.55 10.81 -7.14
CA PHE A 86 8.70 9.84 -6.04
C PHE A 86 10.10 9.23 -6.01
N ASP A 87 10.53 8.85 -4.80
CA ASP A 87 11.79 8.18 -4.53
C ASP A 87 11.59 6.66 -4.41
N LEU A 88 10.37 6.24 -4.04
CA LEU A 88 9.93 4.85 -3.94
C LEU A 88 8.53 4.71 -4.52
N ILE A 89 8.32 3.70 -5.37
CA ILE A 89 7.03 3.37 -5.98
C ILE A 89 6.74 1.89 -5.70
N VAL A 90 5.60 1.63 -5.09
CA VAL A 90 5.17 0.27 -4.71
C VAL A 90 3.83 -0.01 -5.38
N GLY A 91 3.66 -1.22 -5.89
CA GLY A 91 2.41 -1.65 -6.51
C GLY A 91 2.34 -3.14 -6.71
N THR A 92 1.15 -3.66 -7.02
CA THR A 92 0.96 -5.01 -7.54
C THR A 92 1.34 -5.07 -9.02
N GLU A 93 1.36 -6.26 -9.58
CA GLU A 93 1.58 -6.44 -11.03
C GLU A 93 0.55 -5.63 -11.82
N GLU A 94 -0.73 -5.75 -11.51
CA GLU A 94 -1.82 -5.03 -12.19
C GLU A 94 -1.70 -3.51 -12.03
N GLU A 95 -1.25 -3.05 -10.88
CA GLU A 95 -1.03 -1.62 -10.63
C GLU A 95 0.13 -1.08 -11.47
N PHE A 96 1.19 -1.87 -11.70
CA PHE A 96 2.26 -1.50 -12.61
C PHE A 96 1.82 -1.56 -14.07
N LEU A 97 0.91 -2.46 -14.47
CA LEU A 97 0.33 -2.47 -15.82
C LEU A 97 -0.34 -1.13 -16.12
N ILE A 98 -1.14 -0.60 -15.18
CA ILE A 98 -1.80 0.70 -15.38
C ILE A 98 -0.79 1.85 -15.35
N ALA A 99 0.18 1.85 -14.43
CA ALA A 99 1.21 2.89 -14.34
C ALA A 99 2.09 2.95 -15.60
N GLY A 100 2.43 1.80 -16.17
CA GLY A 100 3.21 1.72 -17.40
C GLY A 100 2.38 1.85 -18.68
N GLY A 101 1.04 1.69 -18.60
CA GLY A 101 0.15 1.74 -19.74
C GLY A 101 0.35 0.58 -20.72
N SER A 102 0.62 -0.62 -20.23
CA SER A 102 0.88 -1.83 -21.00
C SER A 102 0.19 -3.04 -20.35
N GLU A 103 -0.16 -4.04 -21.14
CA GLU A 103 -0.67 -5.33 -20.68
C GLU A 103 0.44 -6.34 -20.39
N ASP A 104 1.69 -6.02 -20.74
CA ASP A 104 2.88 -6.79 -20.42
C ASP A 104 3.65 -6.12 -19.25
N LEU A 105 3.86 -6.86 -18.17
CA LEU A 105 4.46 -6.32 -16.94
C LEU A 105 5.87 -5.77 -17.16
N LEU A 106 6.72 -6.49 -17.90
CA LEU A 106 8.10 -6.03 -18.14
C LEU A 106 8.14 -4.76 -19.00
N SER A 107 7.26 -4.66 -19.99
CA SER A 107 7.08 -3.46 -20.80
C SER A 107 6.57 -2.30 -19.96
N ALA A 108 5.58 -2.53 -19.09
CA ALA A 108 5.06 -1.54 -18.15
C ALA A 108 6.16 -1.03 -17.20
N LEU A 109 6.93 -1.94 -16.60
CA LEU A 109 8.04 -1.59 -15.72
C LEU A 109 9.12 -0.80 -16.43
N ARG A 110 9.46 -1.12 -17.71
CA ARG A 110 10.41 -0.34 -18.52
C ARG A 110 9.90 1.07 -18.77
N THR A 111 8.63 1.23 -19.14
CA THR A 111 8.01 2.56 -19.29
C THR A 111 8.09 3.36 -17.99
N VAL A 112 7.76 2.75 -16.84
CA VAL A 112 7.88 3.41 -15.54
C VAL A 112 9.34 3.79 -15.26
N ARG A 113 10.30 2.91 -15.55
CA ARG A 113 11.73 3.15 -15.33
C ARG A 113 12.27 4.28 -16.21
N GLU A 114 11.79 4.44 -17.42
CA GLU A 114 12.16 5.56 -18.30
C GLU A 114 11.69 6.91 -17.74
N LEU A 115 10.60 6.92 -16.98
CA LEU A 115 10.02 8.13 -16.38
C LEU A 115 10.66 8.51 -15.04
N THR A 116 11.21 7.54 -14.29
CA THR A 116 11.71 7.81 -12.93
C THR A 116 12.87 6.90 -12.53
N PRO A 117 13.87 7.45 -11.80
CA PRO A 117 14.93 6.65 -11.17
C PRO A 117 14.48 6.02 -9.84
N ALA A 118 13.25 6.20 -9.40
CA ALA A 118 12.76 5.71 -8.12
C ALA A 118 13.01 4.21 -7.92
N THR A 119 13.14 3.77 -6.68
CA THR A 119 13.08 2.34 -6.35
C THR A 119 11.69 1.81 -6.66
N LEU A 120 11.59 0.72 -7.43
CA LEU A 120 10.32 0.05 -7.73
C LEU A 120 10.19 -1.21 -6.89
N VAL A 121 9.05 -1.39 -6.24
CA VAL A 121 8.72 -2.59 -5.46
C VAL A 121 7.45 -3.21 -6.03
N VAL A 122 7.60 -4.39 -6.64
CA VAL A 122 6.48 -5.12 -7.23
C VAL A 122 6.00 -6.17 -6.23
N LYS A 123 4.76 -6.05 -5.79
CA LYS A 123 4.07 -7.03 -4.93
C LYS A 123 3.61 -8.21 -5.79
N LEU A 124 4.06 -9.43 -5.47
CA LEU A 124 3.80 -10.67 -6.21
C LEU A 124 2.83 -11.60 -5.45
N GLY A 125 1.98 -11.04 -4.60
CA GLY A 125 1.05 -11.80 -3.78
C GLY A 125 1.75 -12.85 -2.90
N PRO A 126 1.31 -14.12 -2.95
CA PRO A 126 1.91 -15.18 -2.14
C PRO A 126 3.39 -15.46 -2.43
N GLN A 127 3.89 -15.07 -3.61
CA GLN A 127 5.30 -15.21 -3.98
C GLN A 127 6.19 -14.19 -3.27
N GLY A 128 5.62 -13.14 -2.70
CA GLY A 128 6.35 -12.08 -1.99
C GLY A 128 6.49 -10.81 -2.81
N CYS A 129 7.71 -10.34 -3.02
CA CYS A 129 7.97 -9.11 -3.79
C CYS A 129 9.36 -9.11 -4.42
N THR A 130 9.56 -8.18 -5.38
CA THR A 130 10.88 -7.85 -5.92
C THR A 130 11.15 -6.36 -5.77
N VAL A 131 12.43 -6.00 -5.57
CA VAL A 131 12.90 -4.60 -5.44
C VAL A 131 13.87 -4.31 -6.60
N ILE A 132 13.60 -3.25 -7.34
CA ILE A 132 14.37 -2.89 -8.55
C ILE A 132 14.86 -1.46 -8.43
N HIS A 133 16.18 -1.28 -8.35
CA HIS A 133 16.84 0.05 -8.28
C HIS A 133 17.28 0.57 -9.65
N GLY A 134 17.69 -0.32 -10.54
CA GLY A 134 18.30 0.00 -11.83
C GLY A 134 17.46 -0.42 -13.02
N ALA A 135 18.11 -0.94 -14.04
CA ALA A 135 17.47 -1.46 -15.26
C ALA A 135 16.49 -2.60 -14.93
N ILE A 136 15.40 -2.65 -15.69
CA ILE A 136 14.44 -3.74 -15.57
C ILE A 136 15.06 -5.01 -16.16
N PRO A 137 15.06 -6.14 -15.43
CA PRO A 137 15.65 -7.39 -15.91
C PRO A 137 14.94 -7.92 -17.17
N ALA A 138 15.58 -8.85 -17.87
CA ALA A 138 14.95 -9.50 -19.03
C ALA A 138 13.74 -10.36 -18.64
N ARG A 139 13.80 -10.98 -17.49
CA ARG A 139 12.72 -11.74 -16.83
C ARG A 139 12.70 -11.33 -15.37
N LEU A 140 11.50 -11.29 -14.78
CA LEU A 140 11.37 -10.84 -13.38
C LEU A 140 12.12 -11.76 -12.41
N GLU A 141 12.18 -13.06 -12.74
CA GLU A 141 12.87 -14.09 -11.95
C GLU A 141 14.41 -13.94 -11.99
N ASP A 142 14.97 -13.17 -12.94
CA ASP A 142 16.40 -12.88 -13.00
C ASP A 142 16.81 -11.82 -11.95
N GLY A 143 15.82 -11.16 -11.32
CA GLY A 143 16.00 -10.24 -10.22
C GLY A 143 15.93 -10.93 -8.84
N ALA A 144 16.19 -10.15 -7.78
CA ALA A 144 16.02 -10.64 -6.42
C ALA A 144 14.52 -10.72 -6.07
N ILE A 145 14.02 -11.93 -5.85
CA ILE A 145 12.67 -12.17 -5.33
C ILE A 145 12.78 -12.49 -3.84
N TYR A 146 12.10 -11.69 -3.02
CA TYR A 146 12.02 -11.87 -1.58
C TYR A 146 10.72 -12.62 -1.24
N PRO A 147 10.82 -13.86 -0.71
CA PRO A 147 9.68 -14.75 -0.60
C PRO A 147 8.61 -14.24 0.37
N GLY A 148 7.35 -14.50 0.04
CA GLY A 148 6.22 -14.26 0.90
C GLY A 148 6.17 -15.20 2.11
N VAL A 149 5.37 -14.85 3.11
CA VAL A 149 5.08 -15.74 4.26
C VAL A 149 3.88 -16.61 3.90
N ARG A 150 4.06 -17.93 4.00
CA ARG A 150 2.98 -18.89 3.73
C ARG A 150 2.03 -18.94 4.91
N VAL A 151 0.82 -18.43 4.73
CA VAL A 151 -0.24 -18.44 5.73
C VAL A 151 -1.58 -18.84 5.08
N GLU A 152 -2.52 -19.32 5.88
CA GLU A 152 -3.90 -19.45 5.45
C GLU A 152 -4.55 -18.06 5.36
N VAL A 153 -5.15 -17.76 4.20
CA VAL A 153 -5.77 -16.46 3.93
C VAL A 153 -7.23 -16.49 4.37
N LEU A 154 -7.58 -15.65 5.33
CA LEU A 154 -8.96 -15.46 5.79
C LEU A 154 -9.60 -14.23 5.19
N ASN A 155 -8.79 -13.19 4.92
CA ASN A 155 -9.25 -11.91 4.41
C ASN A 155 -8.10 -11.18 3.72
N VAL A 156 -8.35 -10.55 2.58
CA VAL A 156 -7.32 -9.82 1.83
C VAL A 156 -7.32 -8.31 2.10
N LEU A 157 -8.31 -7.81 2.83
CA LEU A 157 -8.46 -6.38 3.10
C LEU A 157 -7.32 -5.87 3.99
N GLY A 158 -6.64 -4.83 3.52
CA GLY A 158 -5.51 -4.21 4.22
C GLY A 158 -4.15 -4.90 4.01
N ALA A 159 -4.08 -5.95 3.19
CA ALA A 159 -2.81 -6.62 2.88
C ALA A 159 -1.77 -5.67 2.28
N GLY A 160 -2.19 -4.81 1.34
CA GLY A 160 -1.34 -3.79 0.73
C GLY A 160 -0.85 -2.76 1.73
N ASP A 161 -1.74 -2.25 2.57
CA ASP A 161 -1.40 -1.27 3.63
C ASP A 161 -0.41 -1.86 4.64
N ALA A 162 -0.61 -3.12 5.03
CA ALA A 162 0.28 -3.83 5.93
C ALA A 162 1.66 -4.07 5.30
N PHE A 163 1.68 -4.50 4.03
CA PHE A 163 2.92 -4.65 3.27
C PHE A 163 3.68 -3.32 3.21
N MET A 164 3.00 -2.23 2.82
CA MET A 164 3.59 -0.89 2.75
C MET A 164 4.13 -0.45 4.12
N SER A 165 3.37 -0.65 5.19
CA SER A 165 3.78 -0.31 6.55
C SER A 165 5.06 -1.06 6.96
N GLY A 166 5.11 -2.36 6.68
CA GLY A 166 6.30 -3.18 6.93
C GLY A 166 7.50 -2.73 6.12
N PHE A 167 7.33 -2.50 4.81
CA PHE A 167 8.39 -2.02 3.93
C PHE A 167 8.96 -0.68 4.39
N LEU A 168 8.08 0.29 4.63
CA LEU A 168 8.48 1.63 5.07
C LEU A 168 9.17 1.63 6.43
N SER A 169 8.78 0.75 7.35
CA SER A 169 9.45 0.67 8.66
C SER A 169 10.95 0.35 8.55
N GLY A 170 11.34 -0.44 7.55
CA GLY A 170 12.75 -0.69 7.22
C GLY A 170 13.34 0.44 6.37
N TRP A 171 12.69 0.82 5.29
CA TRP A 171 13.22 1.73 4.28
C TRP A 171 13.53 3.15 4.80
N ILE A 172 12.69 3.70 5.67
CA ILE A 172 12.93 5.02 6.29
C ILE A 172 14.07 5.01 7.31
N ASN A 173 14.55 3.84 7.70
CA ASN A 173 15.68 3.62 8.58
C ASN A 173 16.88 2.99 7.85
N ASP A 174 16.89 3.09 6.52
CA ASP A 174 17.99 2.66 5.63
C ASP A 174 18.37 1.17 5.81
N ALA A 175 17.39 0.31 6.12
CA ALA A 175 17.59 -1.14 6.16
C ALA A 175 17.79 -1.72 4.75
N SER A 176 18.39 -2.90 4.64
CA SER A 176 18.55 -3.60 3.36
C SER A 176 17.21 -3.95 2.71
N ASP A 177 17.20 -4.11 1.38
CA ASP A 177 16.01 -4.54 0.63
C ASP A 177 15.44 -5.86 1.16
N GLU A 178 16.33 -6.80 1.51
CA GLU A 178 15.95 -8.07 2.12
C GLU A 178 15.16 -7.84 3.42
N ARG A 179 15.66 -6.97 4.31
CA ARG A 179 14.99 -6.68 5.58
C ARG A 179 13.68 -5.92 5.37
N CYS A 180 13.64 -4.94 4.48
CA CYS A 180 12.42 -4.21 4.13
C CYS A 180 11.35 -5.16 3.59
N SER A 181 11.74 -6.04 2.65
CA SER A 181 10.85 -7.03 2.03
C SER A 181 10.39 -8.09 3.03
N GLN A 182 11.27 -8.56 3.91
CA GLN A 182 10.93 -9.49 4.98
C GLN A 182 9.86 -8.92 5.92
N LEU A 183 10.03 -7.67 6.36
CA LEU A 183 9.05 -6.96 7.20
C LEU A 183 7.72 -6.78 6.47
N ALA A 184 7.78 -6.36 5.20
CA ALA A 184 6.61 -6.16 4.35
C ALA A 184 5.79 -7.44 4.16
N ASN A 185 6.46 -8.53 3.74
CA ASN A 185 5.84 -9.82 3.51
C ASN A 185 5.24 -10.41 4.80
N ALA A 186 5.92 -10.24 5.93
CA ALA A 186 5.43 -10.70 7.24
C ALA A 186 4.20 -9.90 7.69
N CYS A 187 4.21 -8.57 7.53
CA CYS A 187 3.06 -7.73 7.84
C CYS A 187 1.84 -8.10 6.99
N GLY A 188 2.03 -8.23 5.68
CA GLY A 188 0.97 -8.67 4.76
C GLY A 188 0.42 -10.05 5.14
N GLY A 189 1.30 -11.03 5.38
CA GLY A 189 0.93 -12.38 5.78
C GLY A 189 0.12 -12.44 7.09
N LEU A 190 0.54 -11.67 8.10
CA LEU A 190 -0.19 -11.63 9.38
C LEU A 190 -1.57 -10.98 9.23
N VAL A 191 -1.70 -9.92 8.42
CA VAL A 191 -3.00 -9.25 8.20
C VAL A 191 -3.97 -10.15 7.43
N VAL A 192 -3.52 -10.82 6.36
CA VAL A 192 -4.43 -11.70 5.59
C VAL A 192 -4.88 -12.95 6.36
N SER A 193 -4.16 -13.33 7.41
CA SER A 193 -4.52 -14.44 8.29
C SER A 193 -5.50 -14.05 9.41
N ARG A 194 -6.03 -12.83 9.40
CA ARG A 194 -6.92 -12.29 10.44
C ARG A 194 -8.15 -11.64 9.84
N HIS A 195 -9.17 -11.45 10.67
CA HIS A 195 -10.31 -10.64 10.31
C HIS A 195 -10.05 -9.16 10.61
N ALA A 196 -10.62 -8.29 9.79
CA ALA A 196 -10.47 -6.85 9.81
C ALA A 196 -9.15 -6.34 9.18
N CYS A 197 -9.05 -5.02 8.98
CA CYS A 197 -7.90 -4.32 8.38
C CYS A 197 -7.01 -3.70 9.46
N ALA A 198 -7.29 -2.49 9.90
CA ALA A 198 -6.45 -1.78 10.88
C ALA A 198 -6.27 -2.54 12.21
N PRO A 199 -7.32 -3.18 12.80
CA PRO A 199 -7.13 -3.99 14.00
C PRO A 199 -6.27 -5.25 13.80
N ALA A 200 -6.08 -5.69 12.56
CA ALA A 200 -5.28 -6.87 12.25
C ALA A 200 -3.78 -6.56 12.06
N MET A 201 -3.40 -5.28 12.01
CA MET A 201 -2.01 -4.86 11.81
C MET A 201 -1.09 -5.42 12.90
N PRO A 202 0.04 -6.05 12.53
CA PRO A 202 0.93 -6.66 13.50
C PRO A 202 1.74 -5.63 14.27
N THR A 203 2.22 -6.03 15.44
CA THR A 203 3.15 -5.27 16.25
C THR A 203 4.58 -5.77 16.07
N PRO A 204 5.62 -4.99 16.43
CA PRO A 204 7.00 -5.45 16.38
C PRO A 204 7.24 -6.75 17.14
N ALA A 205 6.61 -6.94 18.30
CA ALA A 205 6.75 -8.16 19.10
C ALA A 205 6.19 -9.40 18.39
N GLU A 206 5.14 -9.24 17.59
CA GLU A 206 4.59 -10.32 16.77
C GLU A 206 5.52 -10.67 15.60
N LEU A 207 6.12 -9.67 14.97
CA LEU A 207 7.12 -9.87 13.92
C LEU A 207 8.37 -10.58 14.46
N ASP A 208 8.86 -10.15 15.63
CA ASP A 208 10.00 -10.79 16.28
C ASP A 208 9.69 -12.26 16.60
N TYR A 209 8.52 -12.55 17.13
CA TYR A 209 8.09 -13.93 17.39
C TYR A 209 7.99 -14.77 16.10
N LEU A 210 7.39 -14.21 15.05
CA LEU A 210 7.25 -14.88 13.74
C LEU A 210 8.63 -15.23 13.16
N PHE A 211 9.57 -14.28 13.18
CA PHE A 211 10.91 -14.48 12.61
C PHE A 211 11.79 -15.44 13.42
N ASN A 212 11.57 -15.53 14.72
CA ASN A 212 12.34 -16.41 15.62
C ASN A 212 11.65 -17.77 15.85
N SER A 213 10.51 -18.03 15.22
CA SER A 213 9.83 -19.32 15.34
C SER A 213 10.65 -20.43 14.68
N PRO A 214 10.93 -21.54 15.38
CA PRO A 214 11.69 -22.67 14.84
C PRO A 214 10.94 -23.44 13.75
N VAL A 215 9.62 -23.23 13.65
CA VAL A 215 8.75 -23.85 12.64
C VAL A 215 7.91 -22.77 11.96
N PRO A 216 7.60 -22.93 10.65
CA PRO A 216 6.73 -21.99 9.95
C PRO A 216 5.34 -21.95 10.58
N ILE A 217 4.84 -20.74 10.87
CA ILE A 217 3.50 -20.51 11.40
C ILE A 217 2.55 -20.27 10.22
N THR A 218 1.83 -21.29 9.81
CA THR A 218 0.89 -21.22 8.68
C THR A 218 -0.52 -20.79 9.09
N ARG A 219 -0.85 -20.87 10.38
CA ARG A 219 -2.14 -20.46 10.97
C ARG A 219 -1.91 -19.45 12.10
N PRO A 220 -1.50 -18.18 11.76
CA PRO A 220 -1.29 -17.13 12.77
C PRO A 220 -2.56 -16.83 13.60
N ASP A 221 -3.73 -17.00 12.99
CA ASP A 221 -5.03 -16.86 13.64
C ASP A 221 -5.29 -17.89 14.76
N GLN A 222 -4.62 -19.04 14.73
CA GLN A 222 -4.72 -20.10 15.73
C GLN A 222 -3.51 -20.18 16.68
N ASP A 223 -2.44 -19.42 16.39
CA ASP A 223 -1.27 -19.40 17.27
C ASP A 223 -1.56 -18.61 18.53
N VAL A 224 -1.58 -19.30 19.67
CA VAL A 224 -1.95 -18.72 20.97
C VAL A 224 -0.98 -17.61 21.39
N THR A 225 0.30 -17.75 21.07
CA THR A 225 1.32 -16.75 21.41
C THR A 225 1.16 -15.49 20.57
N LEU A 226 0.95 -15.60 19.26
CA LEU A 226 0.65 -14.46 18.39
C LEU A 226 -0.63 -13.73 18.81
N GLN A 227 -1.69 -14.48 19.11
CA GLN A 227 -2.93 -13.88 19.62
C GLN A 227 -2.72 -13.12 20.95
N ARG A 228 -1.92 -13.69 21.85
CA ARG A 228 -1.59 -13.03 23.12
C ARG A 228 -0.75 -11.76 22.86
N LEU A 229 0.32 -11.86 22.09
CA LEU A 229 1.18 -10.72 21.74
C LEU A 229 0.36 -9.61 21.10
N HIS A 230 -0.49 -9.91 20.15
CA HIS A 230 -1.36 -8.94 19.51
C HIS A 230 -2.22 -8.17 20.52
N ARG A 231 -2.85 -8.88 21.47
CA ARG A 231 -3.71 -8.27 22.48
C ARG A 231 -2.95 -7.39 23.49
N VAL A 232 -1.71 -7.73 23.82
CA VAL A 232 -0.97 -7.03 24.89
C VAL A 232 -0.02 -5.96 24.36
N THR A 233 0.38 -6.02 23.08
CA THR A 233 1.35 -5.10 22.49
C THR A 233 0.74 -4.06 21.55
N VAL A 234 -0.51 -4.24 21.13
CA VAL A 234 -1.23 -3.20 20.38
C VAL A 234 -1.38 -1.94 21.25
N PRO A 235 -1.00 -0.75 20.73
CA PRO A 235 -1.17 0.49 21.46
C PRO A 235 -2.63 0.70 21.89
N ARG A 236 -2.85 0.93 23.18
CA ARG A 236 -4.19 1.15 23.72
C ARG A 236 -4.33 2.60 24.15
N LYS A 237 -5.37 3.26 23.66
CA LYS A 237 -5.81 4.55 24.19
C LYS A 237 -6.95 4.31 25.16
N ALA A 238 -6.78 4.75 26.40
CA ALA A 238 -7.88 4.74 27.37
C ALA A 238 -8.86 5.86 27.00
N TRP A 239 -10.06 5.47 26.63
CA TRP A 239 -11.16 6.40 26.39
C TRP A 239 -12.07 6.40 27.60
N LYS A 240 -12.39 7.58 28.13
CA LYS A 240 -13.41 7.71 29.20
C LYS A 240 -14.79 7.35 28.68
N GLN A 241 -15.04 7.70 27.43
CA GLN A 241 -16.29 7.45 26.70
C GLN A 241 -15.97 7.35 25.22
N LEU A 242 -16.60 6.41 24.51
CA LEU A 242 -16.48 6.25 23.07
C LEU A 242 -17.89 6.28 22.46
N PHE A 243 -18.18 7.32 21.70
CA PHE A 243 -19.39 7.42 20.90
C PHE A 243 -19.03 7.04 19.46
N VAL A 244 -19.57 5.92 18.98
CA VAL A 244 -19.32 5.44 17.63
C VAL A 244 -20.63 5.49 16.85
N PHE A 245 -20.66 6.34 15.84
CA PHE A 245 -21.68 6.30 14.81
C PHE A 245 -21.08 5.64 13.58
N ALA A 246 -21.27 4.33 13.45
CA ALA A 246 -20.76 3.55 12.33
C ALA A 246 -21.67 3.77 11.12
N PHE A 247 -21.08 4.30 10.04
CA PHE A 247 -21.82 4.71 8.86
C PHE A 247 -20.98 4.47 7.60
N ASP A 248 -21.00 3.25 7.11
CA ASP A 248 -20.19 2.85 5.96
C ASP A 248 -21.00 2.39 4.73
N HIS A 249 -22.30 2.12 4.90
CA HIS A 249 -23.21 1.71 3.83
C HIS A 249 -23.62 2.90 2.94
N ARG A 250 -22.65 3.55 2.32
CA ARG A 250 -22.84 4.82 1.58
C ARG A 250 -23.91 4.71 0.49
N TRP A 251 -23.89 3.62 -0.26
CA TRP A 251 -24.79 3.43 -1.39
C TRP A 251 -26.21 3.09 -0.97
N GLN A 252 -26.36 2.15 -0.05
CA GLN A 252 -27.65 1.78 0.50
C GLN A 252 -28.39 2.97 1.12
N LEU A 253 -27.64 3.90 1.71
CA LEU A 253 -28.23 5.12 2.27
C LEU A 253 -28.75 6.07 1.19
N VAL A 254 -27.97 6.24 0.11
CA VAL A 254 -28.42 7.05 -1.04
C VAL A 254 -29.68 6.45 -1.65
N GLU A 255 -29.75 5.11 -1.81
CA GLU A 255 -30.95 4.42 -2.28
C GLU A 255 -32.14 4.60 -1.35
N LEU A 256 -31.93 4.49 -0.04
CA LEU A 256 -32.99 4.71 0.95
C LEU A 256 -33.49 6.15 0.94
N ALA A 257 -32.58 7.13 0.84
CA ALA A 257 -32.95 8.54 0.71
C ALA A 257 -33.75 8.84 -0.57
N GLN A 258 -33.39 8.19 -1.68
CA GLN A 258 -34.11 8.31 -2.94
C GLN A 258 -35.52 7.64 -2.91
N LYS A 259 -35.67 6.56 -2.12
CA LYS A 259 -36.96 5.87 -1.94
C LYS A 259 -37.86 6.51 -0.90
N GLY A 260 -37.29 7.28 0.01
CA GLY A 260 -38.01 7.93 1.11
C GLY A 260 -38.55 9.33 0.78
N GLY A 261 -38.29 9.82 -0.44
CA GLY A 261 -38.84 11.05 -1.02
C GLY A 261 -38.07 12.25 -0.84
#